data_ecbc6e3a725424f93f5ca3bb898a621b
#
_entry.id   ecbc6e3a725424f93f5ca3bb898a621b
#
_cell.length_a   1.000
_cell.length_b   1.000
_cell.length_c   1.000
_cell.angle_alpha   90.00
_cell.angle_beta   90.00
_cell.angle_gamma   90.00
#
_symmetry.space_group_name_H-M   'P 1'
#
loop_
_entity.id
_entity.type
_entity.pdbx_description
1 polymer ?
#
loop_
_entity_poly.entity_id
_entity_poly.type
_entity_poly.pdbx_seq_one_letter_code
_entity_poly.pdbx_strand_id
1 'polypeptide(L)'
;MIYLDYAANTPIEKEVLDTYYQATMHYFANPNLNHSLGLQAKDIIDQITKKISEQLHVLPEEIIYTSGASEANNLAIKGVLERYKHRGKHVLISPLEHNSILSSLTKMQENGFIVEMIPLKEDGQVNVEKNEINDSRRYDFSKCL
;
A
#
# COMPACT_ATOMS: atom_id res chain seq x y z
N MET A 1 -25.61 17.01 13.89
CA MET A 1 -25.40 15.98 12.84
C MET A 1 -24.43 14.93 13.40
N ILE A 2 -24.72 13.65 13.28
CA ILE A 2 -23.80 12.57 13.66
C ILE A 2 -23.17 12.05 12.36
N TYR A 3 -21.84 12.11 12.25
CA TYR A 3 -21.10 11.59 11.12
C TYR A 3 -20.62 10.17 11.44
N LEU A 4 -21.05 9.17 10.65
CA LEU A 4 -20.77 7.76 10.89
C LEU A 4 -19.94 7.09 9.80
N ASP A 5 -19.41 7.86 8.85
CA ASP A 5 -18.66 7.33 7.70
C ASP A 5 -17.14 7.56 7.83
N TYR A 6 -16.59 7.18 8.98
CA TYR A 6 -15.14 7.27 9.24
C TYR A 6 -14.31 6.31 8.39
N ALA A 7 -14.95 5.32 7.76
CA ALA A 7 -14.27 4.48 6.78
C ALA A 7 -13.92 5.23 5.50
N ALA A 8 -14.71 6.23 5.12
CA ALA A 8 -14.44 7.06 3.95
C ALA A 8 -13.46 8.20 4.27
N ASN A 9 -13.67 8.90 5.37
CA ASN A 9 -12.81 10.02 5.78
C ASN A 9 -13.01 10.36 7.26
N THR A 10 -11.96 10.86 7.91
CA THR A 10 -11.98 11.33 9.30
C THR A 10 -11.60 12.81 9.37
N PRO A 11 -12.12 13.56 10.36
CA PRO A 11 -11.61 14.90 10.66
C PRO A 11 -10.10 14.86 10.96
N ILE A 12 -9.40 15.87 10.50
CA ILE A 12 -7.96 15.99 10.80
C ILE A 12 -7.81 16.51 12.23
N GLU A 13 -6.98 15.84 13.02
CA GLU A 13 -6.60 16.32 14.36
C GLU A 13 -5.86 17.65 14.26
N LYS A 14 -6.19 18.56 15.19
CA LYS A 14 -5.64 19.92 15.16
C LYS A 14 -4.11 19.95 15.19
N GLU A 15 -3.49 19.13 16.01
CA GLU A 15 -2.02 19.04 16.12
C GLU A 15 -1.36 18.59 14.82
N VAL A 16 -2.02 17.67 14.09
CA VAL A 16 -1.56 17.21 12.79
C VAL A 16 -1.66 18.33 11.76
N LEU A 17 -2.77 19.07 11.75
CA LEU A 17 -2.98 20.20 10.84
C LEU A 17 -1.97 21.32 11.11
N ASP A 18 -1.73 21.67 12.38
CA ASP A 18 -0.76 22.68 12.78
C ASP A 18 0.67 22.26 12.36
N THR A 19 1.02 21.00 12.55
CA THR A 19 2.32 20.44 12.12
C THR A 19 2.47 20.49 10.60
N TYR A 20 1.44 20.09 9.86
CA TYR A 20 1.42 20.14 8.39
C TYR A 20 1.61 21.58 7.89
N TYR A 21 0.90 22.55 8.48
CA TYR A 21 1.04 23.95 8.13
C TYR A 21 2.48 24.44 8.38
N GLN A 22 3.05 24.19 9.55
CA GLN A 22 4.41 24.58 9.88
C GLN A 22 5.44 23.94 8.95
N ALA A 23 5.32 22.63 8.68
CA ALA A 23 6.21 21.93 7.78
C ALA A 23 6.17 22.52 6.35
N THR A 24 4.98 22.82 5.85
CA THR A 24 4.79 23.41 4.51
C THR A 24 5.42 24.81 4.41
N MET A 25 5.34 25.59 5.47
CA MET A 25 5.91 26.93 5.50
C MET A 25 7.44 26.95 5.65
N HIS A 26 8.03 25.99 6.35
CA HIS A 26 9.46 25.96 6.63
C HIS A 26 10.27 25.14 5.63
N TYR A 27 9.71 24.04 5.08
CA TYR A 27 10.41 23.09 4.21
C TYR A 27 9.85 23.09 2.78
N PHE A 28 9.65 24.28 2.23
CA PHE A 28 9.05 24.48 0.90
C PHE A 28 10.00 24.16 -0.27
N ALA A 29 11.30 23.98 -0.01
CA ALA A 29 12.29 23.76 -1.05
C ALA A 29 12.30 22.32 -1.54
N ASN A 30 12.68 22.13 -2.82
CA ASN A 30 12.82 20.80 -3.39
C ASN A 30 13.99 20.05 -2.74
N PRO A 31 13.76 18.89 -2.09
CA PRO A 31 14.80 18.12 -1.41
C PRO A 31 15.87 17.51 -2.32
N ASN A 32 15.63 17.51 -3.64
CA ASN A 32 16.60 17.00 -4.62
C ASN A 32 17.63 18.04 -5.06
N LEU A 33 17.57 19.27 -4.53
CA LEU A 33 18.49 20.34 -4.88
C LEU A 33 19.60 20.51 -3.83
N ASN A 34 20.84 20.75 -4.30
CA ASN A 34 22.04 20.81 -3.44
C ASN A 34 22.30 22.20 -2.83
N HIS A 35 21.28 23.03 -2.66
CA HIS A 35 21.40 24.27 -1.89
C HIS A 35 20.90 24.07 -0.45
N SER A 36 21.24 25.00 0.47
CA SER A 36 20.98 24.87 1.89
C SER A 36 19.52 24.54 2.25
N LEU A 37 18.55 25.18 1.60
CA LEU A 37 17.13 24.93 1.85
C LEU A 37 16.68 23.54 1.35
N GLY A 38 17.21 23.07 0.21
CA GLY A 38 16.92 21.72 -0.29
C GLY A 38 17.50 20.65 0.63
N LEU A 39 18.72 20.84 1.12
CA LEU A 39 19.37 19.94 2.09
C LEU A 39 18.62 19.88 3.42
N GLN A 40 18.10 21.03 3.91
CA GLN A 40 17.25 21.04 5.11
C GLN A 40 15.94 20.27 4.90
N ALA A 41 15.27 20.44 3.76
CA ALA A 41 14.07 19.69 3.43
C ALA A 41 14.34 18.19 3.33
N LYS A 42 15.48 17.81 2.75
CA LYS A 42 15.90 16.40 2.68
C LYS A 42 16.18 15.81 4.05
N ASP A 43 16.94 16.51 4.88
CA ASP A 43 17.30 16.05 6.22
C ASP A 43 16.06 15.77 7.09
N ILE A 44 15.05 16.64 7.06
CA ILE A 44 13.81 16.40 7.81
C ILE A 44 13.02 15.20 7.27
N ILE A 45 12.99 14.99 5.95
CA ILE A 45 12.37 13.80 5.36
C ILE A 45 13.08 12.54 5.83
N ASP A 46 14.41 12.52 5.78
CA ASP A 46 15.23 11.36 6.18
C ASP A 46 15.02 11.05 7.68
N GLN A 47 14.97 12.07 8.55
CA GLN A 47 14.69 11.90 9.99
C GLN A 47 13.29 11.33 10.24
N ILE A 48 12.27 11.81 9.53
CA ILE A 48 10.89 11.33 9.67
C ILE A 48 10.78 9.90 9.14
N THR A 49 11.40 9.61 7.98
CA THR A 49 11.45 8.26 7.40
C THR A 49 12.04 7.26 8.38
N LYS A 50 13.13 7.63 9.04
CA LYS A 50 13.74 6.80 10.09
C LYS A 50 12.77 6.51 11.24
N LYS A 51 12.07 7.54 11.75
CA LYS A 51 11.06 7.34 12.81
C LYS A 51 9.91 6.41 12.39
N ILE A 52 9.43 6.54 11.15
CA ILE A 52 8.39 5.66 10.61
C ILE A 52 8.90 4.24 10.51
N SER A 53 10.11 4.04 9.98
CA SER A 53 10.70 2.72 9.82
C SER A 53 10.94 2.01 11.16
N GLU A 54 11.35 2.73 12.20
CA GLU A 54 11.49 2.20 13.56
C GLU A 54 10.15 1.71 14.12
N GLN A 55 9.05 2.45 13.90
CA GLN A 55 7.71 2.05 14.35
C GLN A 55 7.16 0.83 13.60
N LEU A 56 7.50 0.72 12.32
CA LEU A 56 7.07 -0.40 11.47
C LEU A 56 8.02 -1.61 11.53
N HIS A 57 9.15 -1.49 12.24
CA HIS A 57 10.20 -2.52 12.33
C HIS A 57 10.76 -2.93 10.95
N VAL A 58 10.97 -1.94 10.07
CA VAL A 58 11.55 -2.11 8.73
C VAL A 58 12.76 -1.17 8.57
N LEU A 59 13.49 -1.30 7.46
CA LEU A 59 14.57 -0.38 7.12
C LEU A 59 14.01 0.91 6.48
N PRO A 60 14.67 2.08 6.63
CA PRO A 60 14.25 3.32 5.99
C PRO A 60 14.10 3.20 4.46
N GLU A 61 14.94 2.39 3.82
CA GLU A 61 14.94 2.12 2.38
C GLU A 61 13.72 1.30 1.92
N GLU A 62 13.02 0.66 2.84
CA GLU A 62 11.78 -0.09 2.58
C GLU A 62 10.53 0.80 2.62
N ILE A 63 10.68 2.07 3.02
CA ILE A 63 9.58 3.05 3.02
C ILE A 63 9.51 3.74 1.65
N ILE A 64 8.38 3.60 0.99
CA ILE A 64 8.12 4.23 -0.32
C ILE A 64 6.96 5.21 -0.16
N TYR A 65 7.23 6.50 -0.41
CA TYR A 65 6.21 7.53 -0.42
C TYR A 65 5.46 7.54 -1.76
N THR A 66 4.14 7.62 -1.68
CA THR A 66 3.25 7.66 -2.85
C THR A 66 2.26 8.80 -2.72
N SER A 67 1.61 9.19 -3.81
CA SER A 67 0.57 10.22 -3.82
C SER A 67 -0.74 9.78 -3.13
N GLY A 68 -0.89 8.49 -2.84
CA GLY A 68 -2.06 7.94 -2.18
C GLY A 68 -2.19 6.43 -2.36
N ALA A 69 -3.23 5.84 -1.75
CA ALA A 69 -3.45 4.40 -1.71
C ALA A 69 -3.55 3.76 -3.11
N SER A 70 -4.11 4.46 -4.10
CA SER A 70 -4.21 3.92 -5.47
C SER A 70 -2.84 3.70 -6.11
N GLU A 71 -1.91 4.62 -5.94
CA GLU A 71 -0.53 4.47 -6.42
C GLU A 71 0.19 3.37 -5.63
N ALA A 72 0.09 3.38 -4.31
CA ALA A 72 0.70 2.37 -3.45
C ALA A 72 0.23 0.95 -3.83
N ASN A 73 -1.08 0.73 -3.98
CA ASN A 73 -1.65 -0.55 -4.39
C ASN A 73 -1.17 -0.98 -5.78
N ASN A 74 -1.15 -0.06 -6.74
CA ASN A 74 -0.64 -0.35 -8.09
C ASN A 74 0.83 -0.74 -8.07
N LEU A 75 1.66 0.00 -7.34
CA LEU A 75 3.09 -0.27 -7.24
C LEU A 75 3.36 -1.63 -6.58
N ALA A 76 2.72 -1.89 -5.44
CA ALA A 76 2.88 -3.13 -4.70
C ALA A 76 2.39 -4.34 -5.52
N ILE A 77 1.13 -4.32 -6.00
CA ILE A 77 0.53 -5.46 -6.69
C ILE A 77 1.28 -5.76 -7.99
N LYS A 78 1.45 -4.75 -8.85
CA LYS A 78 2.12 -4.96 -10.14
C LYS A 78 3.59 -5.30 -9.96
N GLY A 79 4.28 -4.64 -9.04
CA GLY A 79 5.69 -4.90 -8.74
C GLY A 79 5.93 -6.32 -8.27
N VAL A 80 5.15 -6.79 -7.29
CA VAL A 80 5.25 -8.16 -6.75
C VAL A 80 4.90 -9.19 -7.82
N LEU A 81 3.77 -9.03 -8.50
CA LEU A 81 3.32 -10.01 -9.50
C LEU A 81 4.29 -10.10 -10.69
N GLU A 82 4.78 -9.00 -11.20
CA GLU A 82 5.79 -8.99 -12.28
C GLU A 82 7.13 -9.58 -11.82
N ARG A 83 7.60 -9.23 -10.63
CA ARG A 83 8.85 -9.76 -10.07
C ARG A 83 8.83 -11.27 -9.94
N TYR A 84 7.69 -11.83 -9.52
CA TYR A 84 7.57 -13.25 -9.17
C TYR A 84 6.76 -14.07 -10.17
N LYS A 85 6.41 -13.54 -11.35
CA LYS A 85 5.62 -14.23 -12.39
C LYS A 85 6.19 -15.59 -12.83
N HIS A 86 7.50 -15.80 -12.63
CA HIS A 86 8.17 -17.07 -12.93
C HIS A 86 7.83 -18.18 -11.91
N ARG A 87 7.34 -17.83 -10.71
CA ARG A 87 6.95 -18.78 -9.66
C ARG A 87 5.48 -19.19 -9.76
N GLY A 88 4.65 -18.32 -10.33
CA GLY A 88 3.22 -18.57 -10.52
C GLY A 88 2.50 -17.32 -11.00
N LYS A 89 1.28 -17.51 -11.51
CA LYS A 89 0.44 -16.43 -12.01
C LYS A 89 -0.99 -16.49 -11.44
N HIS A 90 -1.19 -17.18 -10.33
CA HIS A 90 -2.48 -17.27 -9.67
C HIS A 90 -2.54 -16.37 -8.46
N VAL A 91 -3.53 -15.51 -8.38
CA VAL A 91 -3.74 -14.50 -7.34
C VAL A 91 -5.11 -14.71 -6.71
N LEU A 92 -5.14 -14.82 -5.40
CA LEU A 92 -6.37 -14.89 -4.61
C LEU A 92 -6.65 -13.52 -4.01
N ILE A 93 -7.89 -13.07 -4.11
CA ILE A 93 -8.31 -11.77 -3.54
C ILE A 93 -9.61 -11.91 -2.75
N SER A 94 -9.80 -11.00 -1.79
CA SER A 94 -11.11 -10.82 -1.17
C SER A 94 -12.08 -10.14 -2.15
N PRO A 95 -13.36 -10.53 -2.19
CA PRO A 95 -14.38 -9.80 -2.95
C PRO A 95 -14.73 -8.43 -2.33
N LEU A 96 -14.21 -8.12 -1.13
CA LEU A 96 -14.44 -6.88 -0.40
C LEU A 96 -13.37 -5.83 -0.67
N GLU A 97 -12.50 -6.05 -1.65
CA GLU A 97 -11.40 -5.16 -1.96
C GLU A 97 -11.84 -3.82 -2.54
N HIS A 98 -11.05 -2.79 -2.27
CA HIS A 98 -11.26 -1.46 -2.86
C HIS A 98 -10.96 -1.47 -4.37
N ASN A 99 -11.64 -0.59 -5.12
CA ASN A 99 -11.47 -0.44 -6.58
C ASN A 99 -10.02 -0.26 -7.04
N SER A 100 -9.16 0.36 -6.24
CA SER A 100 -7.73 0.55 -6.56
C SER A 100 -6.95 -0.77 -6.65
N ILE A 101 -7.39 -1.80 -5.90
CA ILE A 101 -6.84 -3.15 -5.96
C ILE A 101 -7.41 -3.89 -7.17
N LEU A 102 -8.74 -3.86 -7.33
CA LEU A 102 -9.42 -4.55 -8.44
C LEU A 102 -8.94 -4.06 -9.80
N SER A 103 -8.78 -2.74 -10.00
CA SER A 103 -8.28 -2.18 -11.26
C SER A 103 -6.84 -2.59 -11.58
N SER A 104 -5.99 -2.69 -10.56
CA SER A 104 -4.62 -3.18 -10.72
C SER A 104 -4.59 -4.63 -11.17
N LEU A 105 -5.43 -5.48 -10.57
CA LEU A 105 -5.53 -6.90 -10.89
C LEU A 105 -6.17 -7.15 -12.26
N THR A 106 -7.15 -6.35 -12.68
CA THR A 106 -7.71 -6.40 -14.05
C THR A 106 -6.59 -6.26 -15.09
N LYS A 107 -5.67 -5.31 -14.88
CA LYS A 107 -4.52 -5.16 -15.76
C LYS A 107 -3.58 -6.36 -15.74
N MET A 108 -3.42 -7.00 -14.60
CA MET A 108 -2.61 -8.23 -14.49
C MET A 108 -3.28 -9.43 -15.17
N GLN A 109 -4.61 -9.50 -15.16
CA GLN A 109 -5.35 -10.53 -15.94
C GLN A 109 -5.07 -10.41 -17.45
N GLU A 110 -5.03 -9.19 -18.00
CA GLU A 110 -4.63 -8.95 -19.39
C GLU A 110 -3.20 -9.46 -19.69
N ASN A 111 -2.33 -9.47 -18.67
CA ASN A 111 -0.95 -9.99 -18.75
C ASN A 111 -0.85 -11.51 -18.45
N GLY A 112 -1.99 -12.21 -18.41
CA GLY A 112 -2.08 -13.66 -18.26
C GLY A 112 -1.99 -14.15 -16.80
N PHE A 113 -2.29 -13.31 -15.81
CA PHE A 113 -2.52 -13.75 -14.44
C PHE A 113 -3.95 -14.24 -14.27
N ILE A 114 -4.13 -15.25 -13.44
CA ILE A 114 -5.44 -15.77 -13.03
C ILE A 114 -5.78 -15.11 -11.70
N VAL A 115 -6.86 -14.34 -11.66
CA VAL A 115 -7.34 -13.69 -10.43
C VAL A 115 -8.62 -14.38 -9.99
N GLU A 116 -8.62 -14.94 -8.81
CA GLU A 116 -9.74 -15.69 -8.23
C GLU A 116 -10.21 -14.99 -6.94
N MET A 117 -11.52 -14.83 -6.81
CA MET A 117 -12.13 -14.26 -5.61
C MET A 117 -12.38 -15.35 -4.58
N ILE A 118 -11.91 -15.15 -3.36
CA ILE A 118 -12.18 -16.02 -2.23
C ILE A 118 -13.65 -15.86 -1.83
N PRO A 119 -14.45 -16.94 -1.73
CA PRO A 119 -15.85 -16.83 -1.36
C PRO A 119 -16.03 -16.29 0.06
N LEU A 120 -17.15 -15.62 0.33
CA LEU A 120 -17.55 -15.21 1.66
C LEU A 120 -18.35 -16.32 2.37
N LYS A 121 -18.28 -16.33 3.69
CA LYS A 121 -19.21 -17.05 4.58
C LYS A 121 -20.53 -16.27 4.66
N GLU A 122 -21.58 -16.89 5.21
CA GLU A 122 -22.90 -16.25 5.40
C GLU A 122 -22.85 -15.00 6.30
N ASP A 123 -21.89 -14.95 7.21
CA ASP A 123 -21.65 -13.82 8.10
C ASP A 123 -20.80 -12.69 7.47
N GLY A 124 -20.43 -12.82 6.18
CA GLY A 124 -19.63 -11.85 5.45
C GLY A 124 -18.11 -11.97 5.63
N GLN A 125 -17.61 -12.92 6.42
CA GLN A 125 -16.17 -13.17 6.54
C GLN A 125 -15.63 -13.91 5.32
N VAL A 126 -14.35 -13.69 5.01
CA VAL A 126 -13.65 -14.43 3.95
C VAL A 126 -13.55 -15.91 4.34
N ASN A 127 -14.01 -16.79 3.45
CA ASN A 127 -14.01 -18.23 3.71
C ASN A 127 -12.70 -18.88 3.26
N VAL A 128 -11.70 -18.87 4.15
CA VAL A 128 -10.38 -19.45 3.88
C VAL A 128 -10.42 -20.99 3.75
N GLU A 129 -11.37 -21.66 4.38
CA GLU A 129 -11.49 -23.12 4.38
C GLU A 129 -11.91 -23.67 3.02
N LYS A 130 -12.76 -22.94 2.30
CA LYS A 130 -13.14 -23.29 0.90
C LYS A 130 -12.01 -23.08 -0.11
N ASN A 131 -10.91 -22.45 0.32
CA ASN A 131 -9.71 -22.27 -0.51
C ASN A 131 -8.69 -23.42 -0.38
N GLU A 132 -9.05 -24.57 0.17
CA GLU A 132 -8.32 -25.80 -0.04
C GLU A 132 -8.48 -26.25 -1.51
N ILE A 133 -8.18 -25.32 -2.43
CA ILE A 133 -8.09 -25.61 -3.84
C ILE A 133 -6.88 -26.51 -4.03
N ASN A 134 -7.19 -27.69 -4.47
CA ASN A 134 -6.31 -28.79 -4.84
C ASN A 134 -5.49 -28.43 -6.09
N ASP A 135 -4.72 -27.32 -6.06
CA ASP A 135 -3.87 -26.93 -7.18
C ASP A 135 -2.41 -26.75 -6.75
N SER A 136 -1.56 -27.60 -7.31
CA SER A 136 -0.09 -27.55 -7.22
C SER A 136 0.56 -26.28 -7.77
N ARG A 137 -0.23 -25.28 -8.21
CA ARG A 137 0.17 -23.98 -8.77
C ARG A 137 0.03 -22.82 -7.78
N ARG A 138 -0.19 -23.09 -6.48
CA ARG A 138 -0.33 -22.04 -5.44
C ARG A 138 0.95 -21.24 -5.29
N TYR A 139 0.78 -19.93 -5.29
CA TYR A 139 1.81 -19.00 -4.87
C TYR A 139 1.84 -18.94 -3.33
N ASP A 140 2.87 -19.47 -2.73
CA ASP A 140 3.08 -19.43 -1.27
C ASP A 140 3.83 -18.14 -0.89
N PHE A 141 3.08 -17.13 -0.48
CA PHE A 141 3.64 -15.84 -0.04
C PHE A 141 4.52 -15.97 1.22
N SER A 142 4.37 -17.02 2.03
CA SER A 142 5.19 -17.23 3.22
C SER A 142 6.68 -17.48 2.91
N LYS A 143 6.98 -17.80 1.65
CA LYS A 143 8.33 -18.02 1.14
C LYS A 143 8.97 -16.79 0.52
N CYS A 144 8.31 -15.64 0.60
CA CYS A 144 8.79 -14.37 0.03
C CYS A 144 9.35 -13.41 1.09
N LEU A 145 9.24 -13.75 2.37
CA LEU A 145 9.79 -13.00 3.51
C LEU A 145 11.15 -13.56 3.92
#